data_20e015344ba7af4e4eab5b662696bc32
#
_entry.id   20e015344ba7af4e4eab5b662696bc32
#
_cell.length_a   1.000
_cell.length_b   1.000
_cell.length_c   1.000
_cell.angle_alpha   90.00
_cell.angle_beta   90.00
_cell.angle_gamma   90.00
#
_symmetry.space_group_name_H-M   'P 1'
#
loop_
_entity.id
_entity.type
_entity.pdbx_description
1 polymer ?
#
loop_
_entity_poly.entity_id
_entity_poly.type
_entity_poly.pdbx_seq_one_letter_code
_entity_poly.pdbx_strand_id
1 'polypeptide(L)'
;MNTLPSGEYLMDAIDKIKHFNIAAYLINCSSANITTEGIKLLSNEVDLPFGGYANPLNVTNIKHNEGEDDNVEYLQELYQQDIDANQYCDVVAEWINNGATIVGSCCGTSPEHIKKIYNLINNQLN
;
A
#
# COMPACT_ATOMS: atom_id res chain seq x y z
N MET A 1 -9.79 7.84 -3.81
CA MET A 1 -10.78 7.63 -2.73
C MET A 1 -10.31 6.51 -1.82
N ASN A 2 -10.34 6.75 -0.53
CA ASN A 2 -9.83 5.78 0.47
C ASN A 2 -10.95 4.82 0.90
N THR A 3 -11.32 3.92 -0.01
CA THR A 3 -12.36 2.91 0.22
C THR A 3 -11.77 1.50 0.18
N LEU A 4 -12.36 0.60 0.97
CA LEU A 4 -12.11 -0.84 0.89
C LEU A 4 -12.78 -1.41 -0.37
N PRO A 5 -12.39 -2.64 -0.81
CA PRO A 5 -13.07 -3.31 -1.94
C PRO A 5 -14.57 -3.46 -1.75
N SER A 6 -15.05 -3.53 -0.50
CA SER A 6 -16.47 -3.58 -0.18
C SER A 6 -17.21 -2.24 -0.34
N GLY A 7 -16.50 -1.15 -0.61
CA GLY A 7 -17.07 0.20 -0.78
C GLY A 7 -17.10 1.06 0.48
N GLU A 8 -16.77 0.51 1.63
CA GLU A 8 -16.70 1.27 2.89
C GLU A 8 -15.48 2.19 2.90
N TYR A 9 -15.61 3.35 3.52
CA TYR A 9 -14.45 4.22 3.73
C TYR A 9 -13.46 3.60 4.71
N LEU A 10 -12.17 3.78 4.44
CA LEU A 10 -11.09 3.27 5.30
C LEU A 10 -11.24 3.75 6.74
N MET A 11 -11.58 5.00 6.95
CA MET A 11 -11.77 5.55 8.30
C MET A 11 -12.96 4.95 9.04
N ASP A 12 -14.04 4.64 8.34
CA ASP A 12 -15.20 3.98 8.96
C ASP A 12 -14.83 2.57 9.44
N ALA A 13 -14.02 1.85 8.66
CA ALA A 13 -13.51 0.54 9.04
C ALA A 13 -12.58 0.64 10.27
N ILE A 14 -11.68 1.60 10.30
CA ILE A 14 -10.78 1.85 11.44
C ILE A 14 -11.58 2.17 12.70
N ASP A 15 -12.58 3.02 12.60
CA ASP A 15 -13.44 3.38 13.72
C ASP A 15 -14.16 2.17 14.33
N LYS A 16 -14.51 1.18 13.53
CA LYS A 16 -15.15 -0.05 14.01
C LYS A 16 -14.20 -0.98 14.74
N ILE A 17 -12.91 -0.95 14.44
CA ILE A 17 -11.93 -1.88 15.02
C ILE A 17 -10.99 -1.24 16.04
N LYS A 18 -10.96 0.08 16.17
CA LYS A 18 -10.01 0.79 17.04
C LYS A 18 -10.11 0.43 18.53
N HIS A 19 -11.23 -0.16 18.96
CA HIS A 19 -11.43 -0.63 20.33
C HIS A 19 -10.75 -1.98 20.61
N PHE A 20 -10.29 -2.70 19.58
CA PHE A 20 -9.47 -3.87 19.78
C PHE A 20 -8.03 -3.48 20.14
N ASN A 21 -7.29 -4.41 20.71
CA ASN A 21 -5.88 -4.22 21.03
C ASN A 21 -5.01 -4.34 19.77
N ILE A 22 -4.96 -3.28 19.00
CA ILE A 22 -4.26 -3.22 17.69
C ILE A 22 -2.84 -2.71 17.92
N ALA A 23 -1.86 -3.40 17.31
CA ALA A 23 -0.47 -3.00 17.35
C ALA A 23 -0.09 -2.01 16.23
N ALA A 24 -0.67 -2.16 15.04
CA ALA A 24 -0.36 -1.34 13.87
C ALA A 24 -1.46 -1.45 12.81
N TYR A 25 -1.51 -0.46 11.90
CA TYR A 25 -2.37 -0.48 10.73
C TYR A 25 -1.52 -0.59 9.46
N LEU A 26 -1.81 -1.58 8.62
CA LEU A 26 -1.09 -1.81 7.37
C LEU A 26 -2.04 -1.91 6.18
N ILE A 27 -1.71 -1.23 5.10
CA ILE A 27 -2.44 -1.32 3.83
C ILE A 27 -1.79 -2.37 2.96
N ASN A 28 -2.54 -3.39 2.61
CA ASN A 28 -2.06 -4.58 1.93
C ASN A 28 -2.52 -4.65 0.47
N CYS A 29 -1.61 -5.07 -0.40
CA CYS A 29 -1.92 -5.60 -1.73
C CYS A 29 -2.81 -4.68 -2.59
N SER A 30 -2.62 -3.40 -2.45
CA SER A 30 -3.24 -2.37 -3.29
C SER A 30 -2.18 -1.77 -4.23
N SER A 31 -2.61 -1.04 -5.25
CA SER A 31 -1.66 -0.32 -6.10
C SER A 31 -0.84 0.69 -5.29
N ALA A 32 0.34 1.03 -5.78
CA ALA A 32 1.26 1.92 -5.08
C ALA A 32 0.64 3.30 -4.79
N ASN A 33 -0.05 3.88 -5.76
CA ASN A 33 -0.69 5.19 -5.59
C ASN A 33 -1.87 5.16 -4.61
N ILE A 34 -2.68 4.12 -4.62
CA ILE A 34 -3.79 3.96 -3.66
C ILE A 34 -3.26 3.75 -2.25
N THR A 35 -2.21 2.94 -2.09
CA THR A 35 -1.54 2.75 -0.80
C THR A 35 -0.98 4.07 -0.28
N THR A 36 -0.37 4.89 -1.12
CA THR A 36 0.14 6.21 -0.76
C THR A 36 -0.97 7.11 -0.21
N GLU A 37 -2.12 7.15 -0.88
CA GLU A 37 -3.28 7.92 -0.40
C GLU A 37 -3.76 7.43 0.97
N GLY A 38 -3.83 6.11 1.15
CA GLY A 38 -4.20 5.51 2.43
C GLY A 38 -3.20 5.83 3.54
N ILE A 39 -1.90 5.80 3.25
CA ILE A 39 -0.85 6.16 4.22
C ILE A 39 -0.95 7.63 4.63
N LYS A 40 -1.22 8.53 3.71
CA LYS A 40 -1.45 9.95 4.03
C LYS A 40 -2.65 10.13 4.96
N LEU A 41 -3.72 9.37 4.72
CA LEU A 41 -4.89 9.38 5.61
C LEU A 41 -4.53 8.87 7.01
N LEU A 42 -3.85 7.71 7.10
CA LEU A 42 -3.42 7.14 8.38
C LEU A 42 -2.52 8.09 9.15
N SER A 43 -1.62 8.81 8.49
CA SER A 43 -0.71 9.75 9.14
C SER A 43 -1.43 10.87 9.87
N ASN A 44 -2.62 11.25 9.41
CA ASN A 44 -3.44 12.30 10.02
C ASN A 44 -4.42 11.78 11.09
N GLU A 45 -4.79 10.50 11.03
CA GLU A 45 -5.96 10.01 11.76
C GLU A 45 -5.63 8.97 12.85
N VAL A 46 -4.45 8.35 12.82
CA VAL A 46 -4.09 7.32 13.79
C VAL A 46 -2.81 7.67 14.54
N ASP A 47 -2.74 7.29 15.81
CA ASP A 47 -1.57 7.46 16.67
C ASP A 47 -0.69 6.21 16.74
N LEU A 48 -1.20 5.06 16.28
CA LEU A 48 -0.47 3.81 16.24
C LEU A 48 0.49 3.75 15.06
N PRO A 49 1.53 2.91 15.10
CA PRO A 49 2.36 2.63 13.95
C PRO A 49 1.52 2.22 12.73
N PHE A 50 1.91 2.68 11.58
CA PHE A 50 1.23 2.36 10.33
C PHE A 50 2.23 2.20 9.18
N GLY A 51 1.76 1.62 8.10
CA GLY A 51 2.56 1.44 6.91
C GLY A 51 1.81 0.72 5.80
N GLY A 52 2.55 0.11 4.89
CA GLY A 52 1.95 -0.58 3.76
C GLY A 52 2.91 -1.51 3.02
N TYR A 53 2.33 -2.39 2.24
CA TYR A 53 3.01 -3.28 1.32
C TYR A 53 2.14 -3.45 0.08
N ALA A 54 2.50 -2.67 -0.93
CA ALA A 54 1.73 -2.49 -2.16
C ALA A 54 2.21 -3.37 -3.31
N ASN A 55 1.44 -3.39 -4.38
CA ASN A 55 1.82 -3.91 -5.68
C ASN A 55 2.51 -2.80 -6.50
N PRO A 56 3.42 -3.13 -7.43
CA PRO A 56 4.13 -2.13 -8.23
C PRO A 56 3.27 -1.63 -9.41
N LEU A 57 2.06 -1.23 -9.10
CA LEU A 57 1.05 -0.76 -10.04
C LEU A 57 0.65 0.67 -9.69
N ASN A 58 0.36 1.47 -10.71
CA ASN A 58 -0.34 2.73 -10.57
C ASN A 58 -1.69 2.61 -11.26
N VAL A 59 -2.75 2.59 -10.48
CA VAL A 59 -4.10 2.48 -11.01
C VAL A 59 -4.68 3.88 -11.19
N THR A 60 -4.99 4.22 -12.43
CA THR A 60 -5.59 5.51 -12.77
C THR A 60 -7.12 5.44 -12.85
N ASN A 61 -7.68 4.30 -13.18
CA ASN A 61 -9.13 4.08 -13.25
C ASN A 61 -9.45 2.59 -13.16
N ILE A 62 -9.72 2.06 -11.97
CA ILE A 62 -10.35 0.75 -11.89
C ILE A 62 -11.86 0.94 -12.06
N LYS A 63 -12.38 0.48 -13.19
CA LYS A 63 -13.78 0.08 -13.24
C LYS A 63 -13.87 -1.31 -12.60
N HIS A 64 -14.28 -1.38 -11.35
CA HIS A 64 -14.76 -2.64 -10.81
C HIS A 64 -16.01 -3.02 -11.59
N ASN A 65 -15.87 -3.92 -12.53
CA ASN A 65 -17.01 -4.65 -13.05
C ASN A 65 -17.40 -5.66 -11.97
N GLU A 66 -18.42 -5.33 -11.21
CA GLU A 66 -19.02 -6.26 -10.26
C GLU A 66 -19.41 -7.54 -11.02
N GLY A 67 -18.81 -8.68 -10.65
CA GLY A 67 -19.21 -10.00 -11.14
C GLY A 67 -18.20 -10.78 -11.96
N GLU A 68 -16.96 -10.31 -12.14
CA GLU A 68 -15.91 -11.04 -12.87
C GLU A 68 -14.77 -11.47 -11.94
N ASP A 69 -15.08 -12.31 -10.95
CA ASP A 69 -14.09 -12.86 -10.02
C ASP A 69 -13.04 -13.78 -10.67
N ASP A 70 -13.26 -14.18 -11.93
CA ASP A 70 -12.41 -15.11 -12.67
C ASP A 70 -11.67 -14.44 -13.84
N ASN A 71 -11.45 -13.13 -13.81
CA ASN A 71 -10.79 -12.46 -14.91
C ASN A 71 -9.27 -12.69 -14.86
N VAL A 72 -8.79 -13.55 -15.75
CA VAL A 72 -7.37 -13.82 -15.96
C VAL A 72 -6.59 -12.54 -16.28
N GLU A 73 -7.22 -11.58 -16.96
CA GLU A 73 -6.62 -10.27 -17.26
C GLU A 73 -6.35 -9.46 -15.99
N TYR A 74 -7.28 -9.48 -15.02
CA TYR A 74 -7.08 -8.81 -13.73
C TYR A 74 -5.91 -9.42 -12.95
N LEU A 75 -5.82 -10.75 -12.91
CA LEU A 75 -4.69 -11.44 -12.28
C LEU A 75 -3.37 -11.16 -12.98
N GLN A 76 -3.38 -11.05 -14.32
CA GLN A 76 -2.18 -10.68 -15.08
C GLN A 76 -1.77 -9.25 -14.82
N GLU A 77 -2.71 -8.31 -14.67
CA GLU A 77 -2.43 -6.92 -14.31
C GLU A 77 -1.77 -6.80 -12.94
N LEU A 78 -2.17 -7.62 -11.97
CA LEU A 78 -1.56 -7.64 -10.63
C LEU A 78 -0.09 -8.07 -10.65
N TYR A 79 0.32 -8.84 -11.64
CA TYR A 79 1.71 -9.31 -11.79
C TYR A 79 2.54 -8.47 -12.75
N GLN A 80 1.95 -7.50 -13.43
CA GLN A 80 2.68 -6.54 -14.26
C GLN A 80 3.22 -5.41 -13.40
N GLN A 81 4.42 -4.94 -13.74
CA GLN A 81 5.00 -3.77 -13.11
C GLN A 81 4.71 -2.53 -13.96
N ASP A 82 3.89 -1.61 -13.48
CA ASP A 82 3.75 -0.28 -14.05
C ASP A 82 4.91 0.62 -13.64
N ILE A 83 5.49 0.33 -12.47
CA ILE A 83 6.66 1.00 -11.92
C ILE A 83 7.75 -0.02 -11.61
N ASP A 84 8.99 0.33 -11.88
CA ASP A 84 10.14 -0.54 -11.59
C ASP A 84 10.54 -0.50 -10.10
N ALA A 85 11.56 -1.28 -9.73
CA ALA A 85 12.01 -1.36 -8.34
C ALA A 85 12.54 -0.03 -7.81
N ASN A 86 13.16 0.80 -8.65
CA ASN A 86 13.64 2.13 -8.26
C ASN A 86 12.46 3.08 -7.99
N GLN A 87 11.49 3.10 -8.88
CA GLN A 87 10.27 3.90 -8.73
C GLN A 87 9.46 3.44 -7.52
N TYR A 88 9.36 2.14 -7.27
CA TYR A 88 8.72 1.60 -6.07
C TYR A 88 9.43 2.08 -4.80
N CYS A 89 10.75 2.08 -4.81
CA CYS A 89 11.55 2.59 -3.69
C CYS A 89 11.27 4.08 -3.43
N ASP A 90 11.11 4.89 -4.48
CA ASP A 90 10.73 6.31 -4.34
C ASP A 90 9.35 6.46 -3.70
N VAL A 91 8.40 5.61 -4.06
CA VAL A 91 7.07 5.57 -3.43
C VAL A 91 7.17 5.23 -1.94
N VAL A 92 7.96 4.24 -1.58
CA VAL A 92 8.19 3.86 -0.18
C VAL A 92 8.86 5.00 0.60
N ALA A 93 9.78 5.72 -0.01
CA ALA A 93 10.40 6.91 0.61
C ALA A 93 9.33 7.97 0.94
N GLU A 94 8.35 8.18 0.07
CA GLU A 94 7.22 9.07 0.35
C GLU A 94 6.39 8.58 1.54
N TRP A 95 6.15 7.27 1.65
CA TRP A 95 5.44 6.71 2.81
C TRP A 95 6.18 6.97 4.11
N ILE A 96 7.50 6.76 4.12
CA ILE A 96 8.35 7.01 5.29
C ILE A 96 8.32 8.50 5.66
N ASN A 97 8.38 9.39 4.68
CA ASN A 97 8.29 10.84 4.90
C ASN A 97 6.93 11.26 5.49
N ASN A 98 5.87 10.50 5.22
CA ASN A 98 4.55 10.70 5.82
C ASN A 98 4.40 10.01 7.20
N GLY A 99 5.43 9.36 7.70
CA GLY A 99 5.44 8.76 9.03
C GLY A 99 5.26 7.25 9.08
N ALA A 100 5.19 6.56 7.94
CA ALA A 100 5.12 5.09 7.91
C ALA A 100 6.39 4.48 8.53
N THR A 101 6.21 3.53 9.42
CA THR A 101 7.30 2.83 10.12
C THR A 101 7.39 1.35 9.77
N ILE A 102 6.42 0.82 9.04
CA ILE A 102 6.40 -0.57 8.58
C ILE A 102 6.16 -0.54 7.07
N VAL A 103 7.14 -0.96 6.30
CA VAL A 103 7.09 -0.91 4.84
C VAL A 103 7.55 -2.21 4.21
N GLY A 104 6.97 -2.55 3.09
CA GLY A 104 7.30 -3.75 2.35
C GLY A 104 6.68 -3.73 0.96
N SER A 105 6.40 -4.90 0.44
CA SER A 105 5.84 -5.07 -0.89
C SER A 105 5.00 -6.35 -0.98
N CYS A 106 4.16 -6.44 -2.01
CA CYS A 106 3.24 -7.55 -2.20
C CYS A 106 3.34 -8.10 -3.64
N CYS A 107 2.22 -8.44 -4.25
CA CYS A 107 2.18 -9.07 -5.57
C CYS A 107 2.97 -8.30 -6.64
N GLY A 108 3.62 -9.01 -7.54
CA GLY A 108 4.38 -8.41 -8.63
C GLY A 108 5.74 -7.83 -8.25
N THR A 109 6.12 -7.89 -6.96
CA THR A 109 7.43 -7.47 -6.48
C THR A 109 8.37 -8.67 -6.31
N SER A 110 9.64 -8.37 -6.09
CA SER A 110 10.72 -9.35 -6.00
C SER A 110 11.67 -9.03 -4.84
N PRO A 111 12.61 -9.93 -4.51
CA PRO A 111 13.63 -9.62 -3.51
C PRO A 111 14.43 -8.36 -3.80
N GLU A 112 14.57 -7.97 -5.06
CA GLU A 112 15.26 -6.72 -5.42
C GLU A 112 14.53 -5.48 -4.90
N HIS A 113 13.20 -5.47 -4.93
CA HIS A 113 12.39 -4.40 -4.33
C HIS A 113 12.70 -4.25 -2.84
N ILE A 114 12.73 -5.36 -2.11
CA ILE A 114 13.04 -5.37 -0.68
C ILE A 114 14.48 -4.93 -0.41
N LYS A 115 15.43 -5.36 -1.22
CA LYS A 115 16.83 -4.94 -1.11
C LYS A 115 16.98 -3.42 -1.25
N LYS A 116 16.30 -2.82 -2.19
CA LYS A 116 16.31 -1.36 -2.38
C LYS A 116 15.66 -0.62 -1.21
N ILE A 117 14.55 -1.13 -0.70
CA ILE A 117 13.91 -0.59 0.50
C ILE A 117 14.84 -0.70 1.71
N TYR A 118 15.47 -1.83 1.90
CA TYR A 118 16.44 -2.05 2.98
C TYR A 118 17.59 -1.02 2.91
N ASN A 119 18.16 -0.81 1.74
CA ASN A 119 19.22 0.18 1.54
C ASN A 119 18.74 1.61 1.79
N LEU A 120 17.52 1.94 1.36
CA LEU A 120 16.89 3.23 1.61
C LEU A 120 16.79 3.50 3.12
N ILE A 121 16.27 2.56 3.88
CA ILE A 121 16.08 2.68 5.33
C ILE A 121 17.42 2.84 6.03
N ASN A 122 18.42 2.04 5.71
CA ASN A 122 19.73 2.10 6.32
C ASN A 122 20.47 3.40 6.02
N ASN A 123 20.32 3.95 4.81
CA ASN A 123 20.93 5.23 4.45
C ASN A 123 20.26 6.41 5.15
N GLN A 124 18.97 6.33 5.48
CA GLN A 124 18.25 7.37 6.23
C GLN A 124 18.56 7.35 7.74
N LEU A 125 18.96 6.20 8.28
CA LEU A 125 19.30 6.05 9.69
C LEU A 125 20.75 6.48 10.03
N ASN A 126 21.54 6.73 8.99
CA ASN A 126 22.89 7.27 9.10
C ASN A 126 22.86 8.79 8.84
#